data_27ca11d658d4bee869fcf5e083481f3e
#
_entry.id   27ca11d658d4bee869fcf5e083481f3e
#
_cell.length_a   1.000
_cell.length_b   1.000
_cell.length_c   1.000
_cell.angle_alpha   90.00
_cell.angle_beta   90.00
_cell.angle_gamma   90.00
#
_symmetry.space_group_name_H-M   'P 1'
#
loop_
_entity.id
_entity.type
_entity.pdbx_description
1 polymer ?
#
loop_
_entity_poly.entity_id
_entity_poly.type
_entity_poly.pdbx_seq_one_letter_code
_entity_poly.pdbx_strand_id
1 'polypeptide(L)'
;MVDKNRKEMKHNGHRMLLLSFLCLFAFCVVAQVRPRRNGAQPAKSKVYLLHADVLKKIKTNPDAQILVGNVEFRHDSIYMYCDSACFYEKTNSLEAFGNFRMNQADTLKLFGDYAFYDGNTQIAEVRYNVRMENRNTTLLTDSLNYDRLENLGYYFDGGTLMDEENVLTSDWGEYSPATKQSVFHYDVELVNPKFTLTSDTLAYNTATKIANIVGPSNIDGDGNHIYSELGFYDTQLGQAELLNRSVLTNEGKNLTGDSLFYDRNKSFGEAFDNVVFTDTINKNMLTGNYCYYNELTSYALATDSAVAIDYSQGDSLFAHADTLKMMTFHLDTDSMYRETHAYHKVRVYRTDVQAVCDSLVFSSKDSCLTMYRDPILWNANQQVLGEEIRVYMNDSTIDWAHVHNQTLLVEWVDSTLYNQVSGKDIKAYFKNGEMDKAEVEGSVRMVYYPMEKDSTILYMNVSEASTVDVYLVNRKMKRLVMKTQPNGVLYPLEQAPADRSRLDNFAWFDYIRPLNKEDIFHWRGKSADQQLKKSSRREAPLPNQNLFNKK
;
A
#
# COMPACT_ATOMS: atom_id res chain seq x y z
N MET A 1 2.99 25.55 -13.11
CA MET A 1 2.69 26.27 -11.86
C MET A 1 1.27 26.03 -11.34
N VAL A 2 0.27 25.93 -12.20
CA VAL A 2 -1.14 25.69 -11.81
C VAL A 2 -1.40 24.26 -11.32
N ASP A 3 -0.69 23.26 -11.86
CA ASP A 3 -0.84 21.85 -11.48
C ASP A 3 -0.17 21.49 -10.13
N LYS A 4 0.90 22.19 -9.76
CA LYS A 4 1.58 22.00 -8.48
C LYS A 4 0.69 22.46 -7.31
N ASN A 5 0.02 23.59 -7.47
CA ASN A 5 -0.92 24.10 -6.47
C ASN A 5 -2.20 23.26 -6.32
N ARG A 6 -2.60 22.52 -7.37
CA ARG A 6 -3.78 21.65 -7.32
C ARG A 6 -3.48 20.31 -6.62
N LYS A 7 -2.24 19.80 -6.74
CA LYS A 7 -1.76 18.62 -6.00
C LYS A 7 -1.53 18.93 -4.52
N GLU A 8 -0.91 20.08 -4.21
CA GLU A 8 -0.72 20.52 -2.83
C GLU A 8 -2.06 20.80 -2.12
N MET A 9 -3.07 21.31 -2.84
CA MET A 9 -4.41 21.50 -2.26
C MET A 9 -5.14 20.17 -1.99
N LYS A 10 -4.99 19.14 -2.84
CA LYS A 10 -5.56 17.81 -2.56
C LYS A 10 -4.84 17.12 -1.41
N HIS A 11 -3.51 17.16 -1.38
CA HIS A 11 -2.71 16.56 -0.32
C HIS A 11 -2.94 17.25 1.04
N ASN A 12 -3.02 18.57 1.05
CA ASN A 12 -3.37 19.34 2.24
C ASN A 12 -4.84 19.19 2.64
N GLY A 13 -5.76 18.95 1.70
CA GLY A 13 -7.16 18.65 1.98
C GLY A 13 -7.34 17.35 2.76
N HIS A 14 -6.65 16.28 2.37
CA HIS A 14 -6.66 15.01 3.11
C HIS A 14 -5.92 15.12 4.46
N ARG A 15 -4.77 15.81 4.51
CA ARG A 15 -4.08 16.09 5.79
C ARG A 15 -4.93 16.93 6.74
N MET A 16 -5.70 17.89 6.24
CA MET A 16 -6.58 18.72 7.05
C MET A 16 -7.83 17.95 7.52
N LEU A 17 -8.36 17.03 6.70
CA LEU A 17 -9.41 16.09 7.11
C LEU A 17 -8.88 15.06 8.13
N LEU A 18 -7.69 14.50 7.92
CA LEU A 18 -7.01 13.61 8.88
C LEU A 18 -6.74 14.31 10.23
N LEU A 19 -6.21 15.53 10.21
CA LEU A 19 -5.97 16.32 11.42
C LEU A 19 -7.28 16.71 12.13
N SER A 20 -8.34 17.05 11.41
CA SER A 20 -9.64 17.36 12.02
C SER A 20 -10.31 16.11 12.62
N PHE A 21 -10.13 14.93 11.99
CA PHE A 21 -10.62 13.65 12.51
C PHE A 21 -9.77 13.17 13.69
N LEU A 22 -8.43 13.32 13.64
CA LEU A 22 -7.53 13.01 14.77
C LEU A 22 -7.83 13.91 15.99
N CYS A 23 -8.12 15.19 15.78
CA CYS A 23 -8.53 16.09 16.85
C CYS A 23 -9.90 15.71 17.46
N LEU A 24 -10.83 15.19 16.66
CA LEU A 24 -12.09 14.64 17.17
C LEU A 24 -11.87 13.32 17.95
N PHE A 25 -10.93 12.47 17.53
CA PHE A 25 -10.60 11.21 18.20
C PHE A 25 -9.80 11.40 19.50
N ALA A 26 -8.85 12.36 19.53
CA ALA A 26 -8.13 12.68 20.76
C ALA A 26 -9.04 13.17 21.88
N PHE A 27 -10.23 13.64 21.56
CA PHE A 27 -11.27 14.00 22.56
C PHE A 27 -12.09 12.80 23.04
N CYS A 28 -12.09 11.66 22.34
CA CYS A 28 -12.89 10.48 22.72
C CYS A 28 -12.11 9.43 23.51
N VAL A 29 -10.77 9.38 23.44
CA VAL A 29 -9.94 8.36 24.10
C VAL A 29 -9.37 8.82 25.45
N VAL A 30 -9.58 10.06 25.86
CA VAL A 30 -9.46 10.36 27.28
C VAL A 30 -10.62 9.63 27.95
N ALA A 31 -10.36 8.49 28.58
CA ALA A 31 -11.25 7.91 29.57
C ALA A 31 -11.64 9.05 30.52
N GLN A 32 -12.75 9.65 30.25
CA GLN A 32 -13.31 10.64 31.16
C GLN A 32 -13.67 9.88 32.45
N VAL A 33 -12.75 9.92 33.41
CA VAL A 33 -13.19 9.93 34.78
C VAL A 33 -14.13 11.14 34.85
N ARG A 34 -15.41 10.90 34.54
CA ARG A 34 -16.45 11.93 34.68
C ARG A 34 -16.43 12.37 36.13
N PRO A 35 -16.18 13.66 36.43
CA PRO A 35 -16.40 14.11 37.79
C PRO A 35 -17.86 13.75 38.13
N ARG A 36 -18.06 13.01 39.22
CA ARG A 36 -19.40 12.81 39.75
C ARG A 36 -20.08 14.18 39.81
N ARG A 37 -21.03 14.39 38.92
CA ARG A 37 -21.91 15.55 38.99
C ARG A 37 -22.64 15.45 40.34
N ASN A 38 -22.33 16.33 41.29
CA ASN A 38 -23.21 16.65 42.40
C ASN A 38 -24.44 17.37 41.81
N GLY A 39 -25.23 16.65 41.04
CA GLY A 39 -26.56 17.04 40.64
C GLY A 39 -27.53 16.52 41.69
N ALA A 40 -28.53 17.29 42.05
CA ALA A 40 -29.62 16.88 42.91
C ALA A 40 -30.02 15.44 42.57
N GLN A 41 -29.99 14.52 43.55
CA GLN A 41 -30.48 13.16 43.35
C GLN A 41 -31.88 13.25 42.74
N PRO A 42 -32.10 12.62 41.56
CA PRO A 42 -33.46 12.56 41.02
C PRO A 42 -34.36 11.97 42.08
N ALA A 43 -35.54 12.55 42.22
CA ALA A 43 -36.53 12.06 43.20
C ALA A 43 -36.66 10.54 43.01
N LYS A 44 -36.38 9.73 44.05
CA LYS A 44 -36.39 8.27 43.96
C LYS A 44 -37.79 7.85 43.49
N SER A 45 -37.88 7.44 42.22
CA SER A 45 -39.11 6.89 41.66
C SER A 45 -39.33 5.47 42.23
N LYS A 46 -40.55 5.08 42.41
CA LYS A 46 -40.90 3.77 42.96
C LYS A 46 -41.27 2.79 41.86
N VAL A 47 -40.93 1.54 42.10
CA VAL A 47 -41.48 0.40 41.35
C VAL A 47 -42.89 0.14 41.84
N TYR A 48 -43.86 0.09 40.93
CA TYR A 48 -45.25 -0.18 41.19
C TYR A 48 -45.64 -1.56 40.67
N LEU A 49 -46.21 -2.39 41.49
CA LEU A 49 -46.91 -3.60 41.08
C LEU A 49 -48.23 -3.20 40.42
N LEU A 50 -48.45 -3.60 39.17
CA LEU A 50 -49.68 -3.35 38.42
C LEU A 50 -50.61 -4.56 38.44
N HIS A 51 -50.05 -5.78 38.29
CA HIS A 51 -50.83 -7.02 38.27
C HIS A 51 -50.07 -8.20 38.85
N ALA A 52 -50.77 -9.15 39.46
CA ALA A 52 -50.38 -10.52 39.77
C ALA A 52 -51.64 -11.33 40.07
N ASP A 53 -51.70 -12.58 39.64
CA ASP A 53 -52.87 -13.44 39.90
C ASP A 53 -52.94 -13.82 41.36
N VAL A 54 -51.80 -14.03 42.01
CA VAL A 54 -51.71 -14.42 43.44
C VAL A 54 -50.62 -13.63 44.16
N LEU A 55 -50.97 -13.08 45.33
CA LEU A 55 -50.03 -12.43 46.25
C LEU A 55 -49.97 -13.24 47.56
N LYS A 56 -48.74 -13.64 47.96
CA LYS A 56 -48.48 -14.38 49.20
C LYS A 56 -47.43 -13.66 50.04
N LYS A 57 -47.61 -13.66 51.38
CA LYS A 57 -46.59 -13.24 52.35
C LYS A 57 -46.04 -14.45 53.08
N ILE A 58 -44.71 -14.55 53.18
CA ILE A 58 -44.06 -15.64 53.91
C ILE A 58 -43.65 -15.15 55.30
N LYS A 59 -43.97 -15.94 56.34
CA LYS A 59 -43.62 -15.60 57.76
C LYS A 59 -42.11 -15.54 57.99
N THR A 60 -41.32 -16.27 57.22
CA THR A 60 -39.84 -16.34 57.27
C THR A 60 -39.15 -15.15 56.66
N ASN A 61 -39.78 -14.41 55.70
CA ASN A 61 -39.28 -13.19 55.10
C ASN A 61 -40.39 -12.16 54.96
N PRO A 62 -40.70 -11.41 56.07
CA PRO A 62 -41.82 -10.48 56.07
C PRO A 62 -41.66 -9.27 55.15
N ASP A 63 -40.45 -9.02 54.64
CA ASP A 63 -40.15 -7.92 53.75
C ASP A 63 -40.37 -8.28 52.27
N ALA A 64 -40.47 -9.58 51.92
CA ALA A 64 -40.73 -10.07 50.57
C ALA A 64 -42.23 -10.33 50.34
N GLN A 65 -42.78 -9.80 49.27
CA GLN A 65 -44.10 -10.17 48.71
C GLN A 65 -43.85 -11.16 47.55
N ILE A 66 -44.38 -12.38 47.65
CA ILE A 66 -44.32 -13.38 46.59
C ILE A 66 -45.55 -13.20 45.73
N LEU A 67 -45.28 -13.02 44.43
CA LEU A 67 -46.22 -12.79 43.35
C LEU A 67 -46.16 -13.97 42.38
N VAL A 68 -47.31 -14.49 41.97
CA VAL A 68 -47.36 -15.64 41.05
C VAL A 68 -48.47 -15.42 40.03
N GLY A 69 -48.15 -15.67 38.76
CA GLY A 69 -49.04 -15.63 37.63
C GLY A 69 -49.19 -14.22 37.03
N ASN A 70 -48.82 -14.06 35.77
CA ASN A 70 -48.98 -12.84 34.98
C ASN A 70 -48.51 -11.56 35.70
N VAL A 71 -47.32 -11.61 36.31
CA VAL A 71 -46.82 -10.51 37.12
C VAL A 71 -46.39 -9.34 36.24
N GLU A 72 -46.92 -8.15 36.56
CA GLU A 72 -46.61 -6.92 35.83
C GLU A 72 -46.18 -5.82 36.79
N PHE A 73 -45.03 -5.19 36.52
CA PHE A 73 -44.53 -4.02 37.23
C PHE A 73 -44.34 -2.84 36.29
N ARG A 74 -44.43 -1.63 36.84
CA ARG A 74 -44.06 -0.39 36.16
C ARG A 74 -43.07 0.40 37.01
N HIS A 75 -42.02 0.92 36.34
CA HIS A 75 -41.11 1.91 36.92
C HIS A 75 -40.86 3.02 35.91
N ASP A 76 -41.41 4.22 36.17
CA ASP A 76 -41.48 5.34 35.25
C ASP A 76 -42.11 4.95 33.89
N SER A 77 -41.30 4.95 32.83
CA SER A 77 -41.70 4.60 31.45
C SER A 77 -41.43 3.14 31.05
N ILE A 78 -40.91 2.30 31.96
CA ILE A 78 -40.70 0.88 31.68
C ILE A 78 -41.79 0.00 32.26
N TYR A 79 -42.05 -1.09 31.54
CA TYR A 79 -42.92 -2.17 32.00
C TYR A 79 -42.10 -3.46 32.07
N MET A 80 -42.28 -4.21 33.17
CA MET A 80 -41.60 -5.50 33.39
C MET A 80 -42.66 -6.57 33.63
N TYR A 81 -42.46 -7.73 33.04
CA TYR A 81 -43.35 -8.87 33.06
C TYR A 81 -42.57 -10.13 33.44
N CYS A 82 -43.17 -11.06 34.17
CA CYS A 82 -42.62 -12.36 34.52
C CYS A 82 -43.69 -13.33 34.98
N ASP A 83 -43.34 -14.61 35.11
CA ASP A 83 -44.28 -15.63 35.60
C ASP A 83 -44.47 -15.55 37.13
N SER A 84 -43.40 -15.24 37.85
CA SER A 84 -43.43 -15.05 39.29
C SER A 84 -42.35 -14.08 39.76
N ALA A 85 -42.53 -13.45 40.92
CA ALA A 85 -41.54 -12.52 41.46
C ALA A 85 -41.54 -12.50 43.00
N CYS A 86 -40.39 -12.12 43.56
CA CYS A 86 -40.25 -11.63 44.92
C CYS A 86 -40.10 -10.11 44.88
N PHE A 87 -41.07 -9.38 45.40
CA PHE A 87 -41.04 -7.90 45.44
C PHE A 87 -40.70 -7.41 46.86
N TYR A 88 -39.67 -6.55 46.92
CA TYR A 88 -39.13 -5.96 48.13
C TYR A 88 -39.44 -4.46 48.15
N GLU A 89 -40.63 -4.10 48.71
CA GLU A 89 -41.12 -2.71 48.64
C GLU A 89 -40.20 -1.73 49.41
N LYS A 90 -39.58 -2.17 50.52
CA LYS A 90 -38.73 -1.34 51.39
C LYS A 90 -37.43 -0.96 50.68
N THR A 91 -36.84 -1.88 49.92
CA THR A 91 -35.61 -1.68 49.14
C THR A 91 -35.88 -1.21 47.73
N ASN A 92 -37.17 -1.13 47.32
CA ASN A 92 -37.59 -0.76 45.97
C ASN A 92 -37.00 -1.67 44.90
N SER A 93 -36.92 -2.99 45.17
CA SER A 93 -36.28 -3.98 44.28
C SER A 93 -37.18 -5.20 44.06
N LEU A 94 -36.91 -5.96 43.04
CA LEU A 94 -37.61 -7.20 42.73
C LEU A 94 -36.66 -8.25 42.14
N GLU A 95 -36.98 -9.51 42.40
CA GLU A 95 -36.44 -10.68 41.70
C GLU A 95 -37.57 -11.29 40.88
N ALA A 96 -37.33 -11.46 39.58
CA ALA A 96 -38.28 -12.00 38.63
C ALA A 96 -37.82 -13.39 38.13
N PHE A 97 -38.75 -14.31 38.02
CA PHE A 97 -38.49 -15.69 37.64
C PHE A 97 -39.45 -16.12 36.53
N GLY A 98 -38.88 -16.71 35.49
CA GLY A 98 -39.59 -17.24 34.31
C GLY A 98 -40.10 -16.14 33.38
N ASN A 99 -39.74 -16.28 32.09
CA ASN A 99 -40.20 -15.44 31.00
C ASN A 99 -40.11 -13.93 31.30
N PHE A 100 -39.01 -13.51 31.95
CA PHE A 100 -38.78 -12.09 32.24
C PHE A 100 -38.73 -11.29 30.96
N ARG A 101 -39.47 -10.19 30.93
CA ARG A 101 -39.45 -9.23 29.83
C ARG A 101 -39.52 -7.82 30.37
N MET A 102 -38.60 -6.94 29.95
CA MET A 102 -38.61 -5.51 30.21
C MET A 102 -38.74 -4.76 28.88
N ASN A 103 -39.70 -3.85 28.81
CA ASN A 103 -39.92 -2.98 27.66
C ASN A 103 -39.62 -1.53 28.07
N GLN A 104 -38.71 -0.88 27.32
CA GLN A 104 -38.41 0.54 27.47
C GLN A 104 -38.74 1.28 26.19
N ALA A 105 -39.77 2.11 26.22
CA ALA A 105 -40.35 2.70 25.01
C ALA A 105 -40.70 1.61 23.96
N ASP A 106 -40.89 1.99 22.68
CA ASP A 106 -41.24 1.04 21.64
C ASP A 106 -40.00 0.40 20.97
N THR A 107 -38.78 0.72 21.42
CA THR A 107 -37.56 0.39 20.70
C THR A 107 -36.63 -0.60 21.40
N LEU A 108 -36.69 -0.69 22.74
CA LEU A 108 -35.83 -1.59 23.52
C LEU A 108 -36.65 -2.63 24.23
N LYS A 109 -36.34 -3.90 24.03
CA LYS A 109 -36.87 -5.04 24.75
C LYS A 109 -35.74 -5.90 25.30
N LEU A 110 -35.86 -6.31 26.55
CA LEU A 110 -34.90 -7.17 27.23
C LEU A 110 -35.65 -8.39 27.78
N PHE A 111 -35.12 -9.57 27.49
CA PHE A 111 -35.70 -10.87 27.87
C PHE A 111 -34.67 -11.70 28.62
N GLY A 112 -35.14 -12.62 29.48
CA GLY A 112 -34.33 -13.62 30.17
C GLY A 112 -35.19 -14.53 31.06
N ASP A 113 -34.57 -15.55 31.66
CA ASP A 113 -35.29 -16.47 32.52
C ASP A 113 -35.30 -16.01 34.00
N TYR A 114 -34.31 -15.21 34.39
CA TYR A 114 -34.21 -14.59 35.71
C TYR A 114 -33.79 -13.13 35.56
N ALA A 115 -34.32 -12.28 36.44
CA ALA A 115 -33.83 -10.91 36.56
C ALA A 115 -33.92 -10.41 38.02
N PHE A 116 -32.88 -9.68 38.44
CA PHE A 116 -32.92 -8.81 39.60
C PHE A 116 -32.96 -7.35 39.12
N TYR A 117 -33.91 -6.57 39.63
CA TYR A 117 -34.03 -5.16 39.32
C TYR A 117 -34.02 -4.31 40.59
N ASP A 118 -33.08 -3.36 40.68
CA ASP A 118 -33.02 -2.36 41.71
C ASP A 118 -33.59 -1.03 41.21
N GLY A 119 -34.75 -0.64 41.70
CA GLY A 119 -35.40 0.60 41.31
C GLY A 119 -34.70 1.87 41.82
N ASN A 120 -33.78 1.79 42.78
CA ASN A 120 -33.03 2.96 43.25
C ASN A 120 -31.83 3.27 42.35
N THR A 121 -31.10 2.24 41.90
CA THR A 121 -29.98 2.34 40.97
C THR A 121 -30.42 2.26 39.51
N GLN A 122 -31.63 1.74 39.29
CA GLN A 122 -32.22 1.46 37.97
C GLN A 122 -31.37 0.48 37.12
N ILE A 123 -30.70 -0.46 37.80
CA ILE A 123 -29.93 -1.52 37.15
C ILE A 123 -30.78 -2.80 37.12
N ALA A 124 -30.85 -3.43 35.97
CA ALA A 124 -31.40 -4.76 35.77
C ALA A 124 -30.25 -5.75 35.51
N GLU A 125 -30.14 -6.75 36.39
CA GLU A 125 -29.27 -7.91 36.20
C GLU A 125 -30.09 -9.06 35.66
N VAL A 126 -29.88 -9.42 34.37
CA VAL A 126 -30.66 -10.46 33.70
C VAL A 126 -29.76 -11.66 33.42
N ARG A 127 -30.28 -12.87 33.66
CA ARG A 127 -29.50 -14.11 33.56
C ARG A 127 -30.31 -15.18 32.83
N TYR A 128 -29.55 -16.05 32.15
CA TYR A 128 -30.01 -17.21 31.39
C TYR A 128 -30.88 -16.85 30.21
N ASN A 129 -30.44 -17.28 29.01
CA ASN A 129 -31.11 -17.04 27.73
C ASN A 129 -31.43 -15.56 27.52
N VAL A 130 -30.47 -14.69 27.85
CA VAL A 130 -30.67 -13.24 27.76
C VAL A 130 -30.67 -12.78 26.32
N ARG A 131 -31.70 -11.99 25.96
CA ARG A 131 -31.81 -11.38 24.64
C ARG A 131 -32.23 -9.92 24.78
N MET A 132 -31.39 -9.01 24.25
CA MET A 132 -31.71 -7.58 24.16
C MET A 132 -31.95 -7.23 22.68
N GLU A 133 -33.13 -6.69 22.41
CA GLU A 133 -33.53 -6.24 21.07
C GLU A 133 -33.63 -4.73 21.02
N ASN A 134 -32.99 -4.11 20.00
CA ASN A 134 -33.11 -2.70 19.73
C ASN A 134 -33.20 -2.45 18.21
N ARG A 135 -34.45 -2.37 17.71
CA ARG A 135 -34.76 -2.31 16.27
C ARG A 135 -34.17 -3.52 15.53
N ASN A 136 -33.18 -3.29 14.67
CA ASN A 136 -32.53 -4.34 13.84
C ASN A 136 -31.33 -5.00 14.54
N THR A 137 -30.97 -4.53 15.74
CA THR A 137 -29.82 -5.05 16.49
C THR A 137 -30.32 -5.97 17.60
N THR A 138 -29.73 -7.15 17.71
CA THR A 138 -30.02 -8.14 18.74
C THR A 138 -28.73 -8.55 19.45
N LEU A 139 -28.71 -8.46 20.77
CA LEU A 139 -27.62 -8.96 21.61
C LEU A 139 -28.10 -10.21 22.33
N LEU A 140 -27.36 -11.31 22.25
CA LEU A 140 -27.59 -12.59 22.92
C LEU A 140 -26.42 -12.85 23.89
N THR A 141 -26.76 -13.29 25.13
CA THR A 141 -25.76 -13.68 26.13
C THR A 141 -26.45 -14.50 27.23
N ASP A 142 -25.69 -15.10 28.13
CA ASP A 142 -26.27 -15.73 29.35
C ASP A 142 -26.29 -14.81 30.56
N SER A 143 -25.53 -13.68 30.52
CA SER A 143 -25.51 -12.71 31.60
C SER A 143 -25.46 -11.29 31.08
N LEU A 144 -26.40 -10.44 31.43
CA LEU A 144 -26.44 -9.02 31.08
C LEU A 144 -26.78 -8.16 32.29
N ASN A 145 -26.01 -7.12 32.50
CA ASN A 145 -26.38 -6.03 33.37
C ASN A 145 -26.75 -4.82 32.50
N TYR A 146 -27.95 -4.29 32.71
CA TYR A 146 -28.44 -3.13 31.97
C TYR A 146 -28.63 -1.95 32.93
N ASP A 147 -27.80 -0.93 32.78
CA ASP A 147 -27.95 0.35 33.45
C ASP A 147 -28.88 1.25 32.63
N ARG A 148 -30.07 1.48 33.17
CA ARG A 148 -31.10 2.27 32.50
C ARG A 148 -30.77 3.77 32.48
N LEU A 149 -30.07 4.29 33.51
CA LEU A 149 -29.71 5.70 33.58
C LEU A 149 -28.68 6.08 32.52
N GLU A 150 -27.68 5.21 32.31
CA GLU A 150 -26.66 5.39 31.29
C GLU A 150 -27.08 4.82 29.93
N ASN A 151 -28.19 4.08 29.85
CA ASN A 151 -28.64 3.32 28.69
C ASN A 151 -27.53 2.41 28.15
N LEU A 152 -26.90 1.63 29.02
CA LEU A 152 -25.77 0.78 28.73
C LEU A 152 -26.03 -0.66 29.21
N GLY A 153 -25.97 -1.61 28.30
CA GLY A 153 -25.95 -3.04 28.61
C GLY A 153 -24.53 -3.57 28.50
N TYR A 154 -24.06 -4.38 29.45
CA TYR A 154 -22.76 -5.04 29.39
C TYR A 154 -22.85 -6.49 29.86
N TYR A 155 -22.05 -7.35 29.24
CA TYR A 155 -21.94 -8.77 29.54
C TYR A 155 -20.46 -9.16 29.73
N PHE A 156 -20.23 -10.30 30.39
CA PHE A 156 -18.89 -10.76 30.79
C PHE A 156 -18.68 -12.28 30.72
N ASP A 157 -19.66 -13.03 30.23
CA ASP A 157 -19.64 -14.49 30.08
C ASP A 157 -19.86 -14.90 28.61
N GLY A 158 -19.32 -14.12 27.67
CA GLY A 158 -19.53 -14.29 26.25
C GLY A 158 -20.88 -13.71 25.77
N GLY A 159 -20.86 -13.20 24.55
CA GLY A 159 -22.05 -12.65 23.90
C GLY A 159 -21.93 -12.53 22.39
N THR A 160 -23.09 -12.42 21.76
CA THR A 160 -23.23 -12.28 20.30
C THR A 160 -24.11 -11.09 19.97
N LEU A 161 -23.58 -10.09 19.28
CA LEU A 161 -24.36 -8.98 18.73
C LEU A 161 -24.59 -9.21 17.24
N MET A 162 -25.85 -9.30 16.85
CA MET A 162 -26.27 -9.43 15.45
C MET A 162 -26.82 -8.09 14.97
N ASP A 163 -26.33 -7.63 13.83
CA ASP A 163 -26.69 -6.36 13.22
C ASP A 163 -26.73 -6.48 11.69
N GLU A 164 -27.92 -6.79 11.19
CA GLU A 164 -28.17 -7.11 9.77
C GLU A 164 -27.33 -8.32 9.31
N GLU A 165 -26.32 -8.09 8.43
CA GLU A 165 -25.42 -9.14 7.94
C GLU A 165 -24.19 -9.35 8.82
N ASN A 166 -23.96 -8.48 9.82
CA ASN A 166 -22.81 -8.54 10.71
C ASN A 166 -23.15 -9.31 11.98
N VAL A 167 -22.30 -10.27 12.34
CA VAL A 167 -22.35 -11.02 13.58
C VAL A 167 -21.05 -10.80 14.34
N LEU A 168 -21.13 -10.19 15.54
CA LEU A 168 -19.98 -9.96 16.40
C LEU A 168 -20.07 -10.86 17.63
N THR A 169 -18.98 -11.55 17.94
CA THR A 169 -18.81 -12.35 19.16
C THR A 169 -17.64 -11.86 19.97
N SER A 170 -17.71 -11.96 21.31
CA SER A 170 -16.59 -11.65 22.20
C SER A 170 -16.87 -12.22 23.60
N ASP A 171 -15.84 -12.31 24.44
CA ASP A 171 -15.99 -12.74 25.83
C ASP A 171 -16.63 -11.66 26.68
N TRP A 172 -16.28 -10.39 26.45
CA TRP A 172 -16.82 -9.24 27.14
C TRP A 172 -17.29 -8.18 26.15
N GLY A 173 -18.41 -7.53 26.45
CA GLY A 173 -18.87 -6.45 25.59
C GLY A 173 -19.87 -5.54 26.25
N GLU A 174 -19.97 -4.33 25.72
CA GLU A 174 -20.97 -3.34 26.05
C GLU A 174 -21.69 -2.81 24.82
N TYR A 175 -22.95 -2.49 24.96
CA TYR A 175 -23.78 -1.89 23.91
C TYR A 175 -24.69 -0.81 24.49
N SER A 176 -24.68 0.36 23.89
CA SER A 176 -25.59 1.45 24.20
C SER A 176 -26.70 1.57 23.14
N PRO A 177 -27.93 1.20 23.44
CA PRO A 177 -29.07 1.37 22.55
C PRO A 177 -29.35 2.82 22.15
N ALA A 178 -28.94 3.79 22.97
CA ALA A 178 -29.15 5.22 22.72
C ALA A 178 -28.15 5.79 21.68
N THR A 179 -26.85 5.49 21.83
CA THR A 179 -25.78 6.01 20.96
C THR A 179 -25.49 5.08 19.80
N LYS A 180 -25.98 3.83 19.82
CA LYS A 180 -25.71 2.78 18.86
C LYS A 180 -24.24 2.31 18.85
N GLN A 181 -23.49 2.67 19.88
CA GLN A 181 -22.10 2.27 20.03
C GLN A 181 -22.00 0.99 20.86
N SER A 182 -21.07 0.15 20.48
CA SER A 182 -20.65 -1.03 21.22
C SER A 182 -19.13 -1.10 21.28
N VAL A 183 -18.62 -1.74 22.33
CA VAL A 183 -17.21 -2.06 22.50
C VAL A 183 -17.10 -3.51 22.92
N PHE A 184 -16.20 -4.23 22.29
CA PHE A 184 -15.97 -5.66 22.50
C PHE A 184 -14.52 -5.89 22.89
N HIS A 185 -14.29 -6.81 23.82
CA HIS A 185 -12.97 -7.18 24.29
C HIS A 185 -12.83 -8.70 24.37
N TYR A 186 -11.62 -9.17 24.14
CA TYR A 186 -11.20 -10.56 24.22
C TYR A 186 -11.90 -11.47 23.21
N ASP A 187 -11.06 -12.09 22.36
CA ASP A 187 -11.50 -13.01 21.31
C ASP A 187 -12.65 -12.44 20.43
N VAL A 188 -12.49 -11.16 20.05
CA VAL A 188 -13.50 -10.49 19.25
C VAL A 188 -13.44 -11.01 17.81
N GLU A 189 -14.58 -11.48 17.31
CA GLU A 189 -14.76 -11.86 15.92
C GLU A 189 -15.98 -11.16 15.32
N LEU A 190 -15.79 -10.44 14.22
CA LEU A 190 -16.85 -9.89 13.40
C LEU A 190 -16.92 -10.66 12.09
N VAL A 191 -17.99 -11.38 11.87
CA VAL A 191 -18.25 -12.16 10.66
C VAL A 191 -19.27 -11.45 9.79
N ASN A 192 -18.94 -11.25 8.52
CA ASN A 192 -19.80 -10.78 7.46
C ASN A 192 -19.67 -11.76 6.29
N PRO A 193 -20.68 -11.95 5.42
CA PRO A 193 -20.57 -12.86 4.24
C PRO A 193 -19.36 -12.62 3.33
N LYS A 194 -18.74 -11.44 3.40
CA LYS A 194 -17.63 -11.04 2.52
C LYS A 194 -16.28 -10.98 3.22
N PHE A 195 -16.23 -10.95 4.54
CA PHE A 195 -14.97 -10.86 5.30
C PHE A 195 -15.19 -11.34 6.74
N THR A 196 -14.08 -11.67 7.40
CA THR A 196 -14.00 -11.90 8.85
C THR A 196 -12.95 -10.94 9.43
N LEU A 197 -13.30 -10.26 10.53
CA LEU A 197 -12.38 -9.42 11.28
C LEU A 197 -12.20 -10.02 12.66
N THR A 198 -10.97 -10.31 13.05
CA THR A 198 -10.59 -10.77 14.39
C THR A 198 -9.78 -9.69 15.11
N SER A 199 -10.03 -9.49 16.40
CA SER A 199 -9.38 -8.43 17.18
C SER A 199 -9.33 -8.78 18.66
N ASP A 200 -8.42 -8.17 19.41
CA ASP A 200 -8.49 -8.17 20.88
C ASP A 200 -9.51 -7.16 21.39
N THR A 201 -9.62 -6.01 20.75
CA THR A 201 -10.54 -4.94 21.11
C THR A 201 -11.12 -4.28 19.86
N LEU A 202 -12.43 -4.20 19.77
CA LEU A 202 -13.15 -3.61 18.65
C LEU A 202 -14.28 -2.69 19.14
N ALA A 203 -14.33 -1.46 18.65
CA ALA A 203 -15.51 -0.61 18.83
C ALA A 203 -16.34 -0.60 17.54
N TYR A 204 -17.65 -0.85 17.66
CA TYR A 204 -18.54 -0.93 16.49
C TYR A 204 -19.75 -0.02 16.68
N ASN A 205 -20.14 0.69 15.64
CA ASN A 205 -21.33 1.50 15.64
C ASN A 205 -22.41 0.89 14.72
N THR A 206 -23.51 0.42 15.31
CA THR A 206 -24.60 -0.26 14.58
C THR A 206 -25.41 0.68 13.66
N ALA A 207 -25.31 2.00 13.82
CA ALA A 207 -25.97 2.96 12.94
C ALA A 207 -25.12 3.33 11.72
N THR A 208 -23.81 3.56 11.91
CA THR A 208 -22.89 3.92 10.83
C THR A 208 -22.24 2.71 10.16
N LYS A 209 -22.33 1.53 10.78
CA LYS A 209 -21.70 0.28 10.32
C LYS A 209 -20.15 0.34 10.27
N ILE A 210 -19.58 1.22 11.10
CA ILE A 210 -18.13 1.40 11.17
C ILE A 210 -17.58 0.60 12.35
N ALA A 211 -16.62 -0.26 12.07
CA ALA A 211 -15.78 -0.95 13.02
C ALA A 211 -14.47 -0.16 13.21
N ASN A 212 -14.20 0.29 14.43
CA ASN A 212 -12.96 0.97 14.79
C ASN A 212 -11.99 -0.04 15.38
N ILE A 213 -10.82 -0.14 14.77
CA ILE A 213 -9.72 -1.01 15.18
C ILE A 213 -8.93 -0.29 16.26
N VAL A 214 -8.81 -0.90 17.44
CA VAL A 214 -8.14 -0.34 18.63
C VAL A 214 -7.22 -1.41 19.23
N GLY A 215 -6.31 -1.94 18.44
CA GLY A 215 -5.39 -3.00 18.84
C GLY A 215 -5.14 -3.99 17.72
N PRO A 216 -4.29 -5.02 17.94
CA PRO A 216 -3.96 -6.00 16.93
C PRO A 216 -5.20 -6.66 16.33
N SER A 217 -5.40 -6.50 15.04
CA SER A 217 -6.58 -6.99 14.31
C SER A 217 -6.19 -7.54 12.95
N ASN A 218 -6.91 -8.58 12.52
CA ASN A 218 -6.78 -9.15 11.19
C ASN A 218 -8.13 -9.06 10.46
N ILE A 219 -8.09 -8.73 9.19
CA ILE A 219 -9.26 -8.73 8.31
C ILE A 219 -8.96 -9.64 7.12
N ASP A 220 -9.75 -10.70 6.98
CA ASP A 220 -9.60 -11.70 5.94
C ASP A 220 -10.82 -11.66 5.00
N GLY A 221 -10.58 -11.55 3.70
CA GLY A 221 -11.66 -11.57 2.70
C GLY A 221 -11.14 -11.44 1.27
N ASP A 222 -11.82 -12.10 0.33
CA ASP A 222 -11.52 -12.08 -1.11
C ASP A 222 -10.04 -12.37 -1.45
N GLY A 223 -9.38 -13.26 -0.66
CA GLY A 223 -7.95 -13.61 -0.84
C GLY A 223 -6.97 -12.58 -0.29
N ASN A 224 -7.47 -11.49 0.28
CA ASN A 224 -6.67 -10.47 0.96
C ASN A 224 -6.61 -10.74 2.47
N HIS A 225 -5.46 -10.52 3.05
CA HIS A 225 -5.22 -10.52 4.48
C HIS A 225 -4.66 -9.15 4.91
N ILE A 226 -5.33 -8.48 5.84
CA ILE A 226 -4.93 -7.17 6.35
C ILE A 226 -4.64 -7.30 7.84
N TYR A 227 -3.45 -6.90 8.26
CA TYR A 227 -3.09 -6.68 9.65
C TYR A 227 -3.07 -5.19 9.95
N SER A 228 -3.72 -4.78 11.04
CA SER A 228 -3.74 -3.39 11.51
C SER A 228 -3.87 -3.31 13.02
N GLU A 229 -3.26 -2.31 13.63
CA GLU A 229 -3.39 -2.01 15.06
C GLU A 229 -4.25 -0.76 15.32
N LEU A 230 -4.49 0.03 14.27
CA LEU A 230 -5.25 1.28 14.37
C LEU A 230 -5.90 1.62 13.02
N GLY A 231 -7.17 1.96 13.06
CA GLY A 231 -7.91 2.37 11.86
C GLY A 231 -9.39 2.14 11.99
N PHE A 232 -10.08 2.16 10.88
CA PHE A 232 -11.49 1.81 10.83
C PHE A 232 -11.84 1.08 9.54
N TYR A 233 -12.89 0.28 9.63
CA TYR A 233 -13.47 -0.45 8.52
C TYR A 233 -14.98 -0.17 8.44
N ASP A 234 -15.42 0.39 7.32
CA ASP A 234 -16.84 0.55 7.00
C ASP A 234 -17.36 -0.78 6.39
N THR A 235 -18.17 -1.51 7.17
CA THR A 235 -18.66 -2.84 6.78
C THR A 235 -19.69 -2.77 5.64
N GLN A 236 -20.36 -1.63 5.47
CA GLN A 236 -21.37 -1.42 4.43
C GLN A 236 -20.71 -0.99 3.11
N LEU A 237 -19.80 -0.03 3.15
CA LEU A 237 -19.11 0.48 1.97
C LEU A 237 -17.94 -0.43 1.55
N GLY A 238 -17.44 -1.29 2.44
CA GLY A 238 -16.27 -2.12 2.19
C GLY A 238 -14.98 -1.29 2.06
N GLN A 239 -14.87 -0.21 2.84
CA GLN A 239 -13.74 0.70 2.83
C GLN A 239 -12.98 0.63 4.14
N ALA A 240 -11.65 0.60 4.06
CA ALA A 240 -10.75 0.65 5.20
C ALA A 240 -9.85 1.90 5.11
N GLU A 241 -9.63 2.54 6.25
CA GLU A 241 -8.55 3.49 6.45
C GLU A 241 -7.72 3.01 7.64
N LEU A 242 -6.47 2.63 7.37
CA LEU A 242 -5.61 1.92 8.29
C LEU A 242 -4.36 2.76 8.54
N LEU A 243 -3.96 2.85 9.79
CA LEU A 243 -2.87 3.68 10.28
C LEU A 243 -1.79 2.82 10.93
N ASN A 244 -0.70 3.46 11.35
CA ASN A 244 0.35 2.81 12.15
C ASN A 244 1.03 1.62 11.44
N ARG A 245 1.37 1.80 10.14
CA ARG A 245 2.09 0.82 9.31
C ARG A 245 1.38 -0.52 9.17
N SER A 246 0.09 -0.47 8.94
CA SER A 246 -0.71 -1.65 8.60
C SER A 246 -0.14 -2.36 7.36
N VAL A 247 -0.40 -3.68 7.28
CA VAL A 247 0.12 -4.52 6.19
C VAL A 247 -1.05 -5.17 5.46
N LEU A 248 -1.09 -5.01 4.15
CA LEU A 248 -1.99 -5.74 3.26
C LEU A 248 -1.18 -6.82 2.53
N THR A 249 -1.62 -8.06 2.64
CA THR A 249 -0.99 -9.22 2.01
C THR A 249 -1.96 -9.89 1.03
N ASN A 250 -1.47 -10.17 -0.17
CA ASN A 250 -2.20 -10.93 -1.18
C ASN A 250 -1.22 -11.75 -2.02
N GLU A 251 -1.41 -13.07 -2.09
CA GLU A 251 -0.65 -13.99 -2.96
C GLU A 251 0.87 -13.73 -3.03
N GLY A 252 1.52 -13.56 -1.86
CA GLY A 252 2.98 -13.31 -1.78
C GLY A 252 3.38 -11.86 -2.06
N LYS A 253 2.42 -10.96 -2.20
CA LYS A 253 2.64 -9.51 -2.29
C LYS A 253 2.26 -8.86 -0.98
N ASN A 254 3.07 -7.93 -0.51
CA ASN A 254 2.85 -7.16 0.71
C ASN A 254 2.91 -5.66 0.41
N LEU A 255 1.91 -4.93 0.88
CA LEU A 255 1.89 -3.47 0.83
C LEU A 255 1.82 -2.92 2.25
N THR A 256 2.70 -2.00 2.58
CA THR A 256 2.69 -1.24 3.84
C THR A 256 3.01 0.22 3.59
N GLY A 257 2.52 1.09 4.46
CA GLY A 257 2.76 2.53 4.48
C GLY A 257 2.38 3.09 5.84
N ASP A 258 2.67 4.35 6.11
CA ASP A 258 2.27 4.97 7.38
C ASP A 258 0.74 5.06 7.48
N SER A 259 0.04 5.20 6.34
CA SER A 259 -1.39 4.98 6.23
C SER A 259 -1.76 4.27 4.94
N LEU A 260 -2.81 3.43 5.00
CA LEU A 260 -3.38 2.71 3.87
C LEU A 260 -4.87 3.05 3.75
N PHE A 261 -5.32 3.29 2.54
CA PHE A 261 -6.73 3.31 2.20
C PHE A 261 -7.03 2.15 1.26
N TYR A 262 -8.11 1.42 1.50
CA TYR A 262 -8.54 0.31 0.64
C TYR A 262 -10.05 0.39 0.39
N ASP A 263 -10.47 0.28 -0.86
CA ASP A 263 -11.88 0.21 -1.28
C ASP A 263 -12.10 -1.15 -1.97
N ARG A 264 -12.70 -2.09 -1.23
CA ARG A 264 -12.95 -3.45 -1.71
C ARG A 264 -13.92 -3.46 -2.90
N ASN A 265 -14.98 -2.63 -2.86
CA ASN A 265 -15.99 -2.64 -3.92
C ASN A 265 -15.45 -2.13 -5.26
N LYS A 266 -14.40 -1.29 -5.23
CA LYS A 266 -13.70 -0.77 -6.41
C LYS A 266 -12.37 -1.45 -6.65
N SER A 267 -11.98 -2.40 -5.78
CA SER A 267 -10.74 -3.18 -5.86
C SER A 267 -9.49 -2.30 -6.06
N PHE A 268 -9.36 -1.22 -5.28
CA PHE A 268 -8.14 -0.41 -5.29
C PHE A 268 -7.67 -0.05 -3.88
N GLY A 269 -6.37 0.17 -3.78
CA GLY A 269 -5.70 0.64 -2.57
C GLY A 269 -4.78 1.81 -2.85
N GLU A 270 -4.63 2.68 -1.85
CA GLU A 270 -3.66 3.76 -1.80
C GLU A 270 -2.83 3.63 -0.54
N ALA A 271 -1.55 3.91 -0.64
CA ALA A 271 -0.62 3.93 0.48
C ALA A 271 0.13 5.25 0.51
N PHE A 272 0.32 5.77 1.71
CA PHE A 272 0.92 7.08 1.92
C PHE A 272 2.06 6.99 2.93
N ASP A 273 3.10 7.74 2.67
CA ASP A 273 4.33 7.94 3.43
C ASP A 273 5.04 6.61 3.80
N ASN A 274 6.35 6.55 3.53
CA ASN A 274 7.20 5.37 3.77
C ASN A 274 6.63 4.07 3.18
N VAL A 275 6.07 4.16 1.98
CA VAL A 275 5.42 3.01 1.33
C VAL A 275 6.45 1.99 0.90
N VAL A 276 6.17 0.73 1.18
CA VAL A 276 6.92 -0.43 0.70
C VAL A 276 5.94 -1.46 0.15
N PHE A 277 6.06 -1.74 -1.13
CA PHE A 277 5.41 -2.86 -1.80
C PHE A 277 6.46 -3.92 -2.13
N THR A 278 6.24 -5.16 -1.74
CA THR A 278 7.14 -6.28 -2.01
C THR A 278 6.39 -7.39 -2.73
N ASP A 279 6.93 -7.84 -3.85
CA ASP A 279 6.48 -9.04 -4.56
C ASP A 279 7.56 -10.12 -4.39
N THR A 280 7.32 -11.08 -3.51
CA THR A 280 8.28 -12.13 -3.18
C THR A 280 8.41 -13.19 -4.27
N ILE A 281 7.36 -13.35 -5.10
CA ILE A 281 7.33 -14.30 -6.21
C ILE A 281 8.23 -13.81 -7.34
N ASN A 282 8.05 -12.56 -7.76
CA ASN A 282 8.82 -11.95 -8.83
C ASN A 282 10.12 -11.30 -8.34
N LYS A 283 10.41 -11.35 -7.04
CA LYS A 283 11.62 -10.82 -6.39
C LYS A 283 11.85 -9.34 -6.73
N ASN A 284 10.82 -8.55 -6.59
CA ASN A 284 10.90 -7.11 -6.76
C ASN A 284 10.25 -6.35 -5.60
N MET A 285 10.63 -5.10 -5.46
CA MET A 285 10.13 -4.18 -4.44
C MET A 285 9.92 -2.80 -5.07
N LEU A 286 8.87 -2.12 -4.63
CA LEU A 286 8.60 -0.74 -4.98
C LEU A 286 8.51 0.08 -3.69
N THR A 287 9.23 1.19 -3.61
CA THR A 287 9.16 2.12 -2.48
C THR A 287 8.80 3.52 -2.96
N GLY A 288 8.26 4.34 -2.07
CA GLY A 288 7.89 5.72 -2.37
C GLY A 288 7.11 6.35 -1.22
N ASN A 289 6.65 7.59 -1.38
CA ASN A 289 5.77 8.23 -0.39
C ASN A 289 4.30 8.22 -0.80
N TYR A 290 4.00 7.84 -2.03
CA TYR A 290 2.64 7.57 -2.48
C TYR A 290 2.64 6.38 -3.45
N CYS A 291 1.78 5.40 -3.19
CA CYS A 291 1.47 4.30 -4.10
C CYS A 291 -0.04 4.16 -4.29
N TYR A 292 -0.43 3.80 -5.49
CA TYR A 292 -1.80 3.43 -5.86
C TYR A 292 -1.75 2.10 -6.59
N TYR A 293 -2.67 1.20 -6.27
CA TYR A 293 -2.83 -0.07 -6.96
C TYR A 293 -4.31 -0.34 -7.21
N ASN A 294 -4.63 -0.81 -8.41
CA ASN A 294 -5.97 -1.25 -8.78
C ASN A 294 -5.91 -2.70 -9.26
N GLU A 295 -6.60 -3.58 -8.55
CA GLU A 295 -6.60 -5.03 -8.80
C GLU A 295 -7.28 -5.38 -10.14
N LEU A 296 -8.44 -4.74 -10.44
CA LEU A 296 -9.23 -5.05 -11.64
C LEU A 296 -8.49 -4.76 -12.95
N THR A 297 -7.59 -3.78 -12.94
CA THR A 297 -6.82 -3.37 -14.12
C THR A 297 -5.37 -3.80 -14.03
N SER A 298 -4.94 -4.36 -12.90
CA SER A 298 -3.54 -4.63 -12.57
C SER A 298 -2.63 -3.43 -12.88
N TYR A 299 -3.12 -2.22 -12.50
CA TYR A 299 -2.40 -0.97 -12.65
C TYR A 299 -1.78 -0.56 -11.33
N ALA A 300 -0.50 -0.20 -11.36
CA ALA A 300 0.21 0.37 -10.21
C ALA A 300 0.86 1.71 -10.56
N LEU A 301 0.91 2.59 -9.59
CA LEU A 301 1.57 3.90 -9.66
C LEU A 301 2.34 4.14 -8.37
N ALA A 302 3.58 4.65 -8.48
CA ALA A 302 4.32 5.19 -7.34
C ALA A 302 4.92 6.54 -7.70
N THR A 303 4.90 7.47 -6.75
CA THR A 303 5.48 8.81 -6.86
C THR A 303 6.13 9.24 -5.56
N ASP A 304 6.76 10.41 -5.57
CA ASP A 304 7.40 11.00 -4.41
C ASP A 304 8.49 10.07 -3.83
N SER A 305 9.69 10.19 -4.40
CA SER A 305 10.85 9.36 -4.09
C SER A 305 10.69 7.88 -4.50
N ALA A 306 9.94 7.61 -5.55
CA ALA A 306 9.67 6.26 -6.01
C ALA A 306 10.94 5.54 -6.47
N VAL A 307 11.16 4.31 -5.98
CA VAL A 307 12.26 3.43 -6.38
C VAL A 307 11.72 2.05 -6.68
N ALA A 308 12.02 1.53 -7.86
CA ALA A 308 11.85 0.12 -8.18
C ALA A 308 13.16 -0.62 -7.89
N ILE A 309 13.05 -1.76 -7.22
CA ILE A 309 14.20 -2.61 -6.83
C ILE A 309 13.94 -4.01 -7.37
N ASP A 310 14.85 -4.50 -8.19
CA ASP A 310 14.84 -5.90 -8.67
C ASP A 310 16.03 -6.63 -8.04
N TYR A 311 15.74 -7.70 -7.29
CA TYR A 311 16.73 -8.54 -6.63
C TYR A 311 16.69 -9.99 -7.14
N SER A 312 16.16 -10.21 -8.33
CA SER A 312 16.06 -11.53 -8.96
C SER A 312 17.41 -12.11 -9.40
N GLN A 313 18.40 -11.25 -9.67
CA GLN A 313 19.67 -11.59 -10.31
C GLN A 313 20.89 -11.62 -9.35
N GLY A 314 20.68 -11.74 -8.05
CA GLY A 314 21.75 -11.80 -7.05
C GLY A 314 22.18 -10.44 -6.52
N ASP A 315 22.64 -9.50 -7.39
CA ASP A 315 22.84 -8.09 -7.03
C ASP A 315 21.59 -7.28 -7.36
N SER A 316 21.22 -6.36 -6.47
CA SER A 316 19.99 -5.58 -6.63
C SER A 316 20.16 -4.42 -7.60
N LEU A 317 19.24 -4.30 -8.53
CA LEU A 317 19.10 -3.15 -9.41
C LEU A 317 18.11 -2.16 -8.82
N PHE A 318 18.54 -0.92 -8.66
CA PHE A 318 17.74 0.19 -8.14
C PHE A 318 17.42 1.15 -9.28
N ALA A 319 16.15 1.47 -9.50
CA ALA A 319 15.72 2.43 -10.51
C ALA A 319 14.82 3.49 -9.86
N HIS A 320 15.26 4.74 -9.87
CA HIS A 320 14.51 5.89 -9.37
C HIS A 320 14.01 6.76 -10.52
N ALA A 321 12.79 7.27 -10.37
CA ALA A 321 12.18 8.26 -11.25
C ALA A 321 11.20 9.15 -10.48
N ASP A 322 10.81 10.29 -11.06
CA ASP A 322 9.76 11.14 -10.46
C ASP A 322 8.41 10.40 -10.39
N THR A 323 8.16 9.46 -11.31
CA THR A 323 6.95 8.61 -11.35
C THR A 323 7.27 7.24 -11.94
N LEU A 324 6.83 6.20 -11.28
CA LEU A 324 6.85 4.81 -11.76
C LEU A 324 5.41 4.35 -11.99
N LYS A 325 5.17 3.65 -13.10
CA LYS A 325 3.86 3.08 -13.45
C LYS A 325 4.04 1.66 -13.96
N MET A 326 3.16 0.78 -13.56
CA MET A 326 3.03 -0.55 -14.14
C MET A 326 1.63 -0.69 -14.73
N MET A 327 1.55 -1.18 -15.95
CA MET A 327 0.30 -1.42 -16.68
C MET A 327 0.28 -2.85 -17.19
N THR A 328 -0.86 -3.51 -17.07
CA THR A 328 -1.09 -4.84 -17.64
C THR A 328 -2.04 -4.71 -18.82
N PHE A 329 -1.68 -5.31 -19.93
CA PHE A 329 -2.46 -5.33 -21.17
C PHE A 329 -2.98 -6.74 -21.44
N HIS A 330 -4.15 -6.83 -22.04
CA HIS A 330 -4.82 -8.11 -22.37
C HIS A 330 -4.96 -9.03 -21.15
N LEU A 331 -5.37 -8.44 -20.01
CA LEU A 331 -5.61 -9.17 -18.77
C LEU A 331 -6.52 -10.38 -19.03
N ASP A 332 -6.25 -11.49 -18.37
CA ASP A 332 -7.00 -12.75 -18.48
C ASP A 332 -7.01 -13.41 -19.86
N THR A 333 -6.02 -13.10 -20.70
CA THR A 333 -5.81 -13.74 -22.00
C THR A 333 -4.42 -14.34 -22.12
N ASP A 334 -4.24 -15.31 -23.05
CA ASP A 334 -2.93 -15.91 -23.35
C ASP A 334 -1.90 -14.90 -23.91
N SER A 335 -2.37 -13.73 -24.32
CA SER A 335 -1.52 -12.63 -24.84
C SER A 335 -1.25 -11.52 -23.81
N MET A 336 -1.46 -11.81 -22.51
CA MET A 336 -1.20 -10.87 -21.44
C MET A 336 0.28 -10.46 -21.41
N TYR A 337 0.53 -9.15 -21.30
CA TYR A 337 1.87 -8.61 -21.08
C TYR A 337 1.82 -7.39 -20.16
N ARG A 338 2.96 -7.02 -19.60
CA ARG A 338 3.11 -5.88 -18.70
C ARG A 338 4.11 -4.87 -19.25
N GLU A 339 3.82 -3.60 -19.00
CA GLU A 339 4.77 -2.51 -19.23
C GLU A 339 5.03 -1.75 -17.94
N THR A 340 6.31 -1.53 -17.67
CA THR A 340 6.75 -0.66 -16.57
C THR A 340 7.33 0.61 -17.17
N HIS A 341 6.79 1.75 -16.77
CA HIS A 341 7.19 3.07 -17.25
C HIS A 341 7.78 3.87 -16.08
N ALA A 342 8.97 4.40 -16.30
CA ALA A 342 9.62 5.36 -15.42
C ALA A 342 9.69 6.72 -16.12
N TYR A 343 9.10 7.76 -15.52
CA TYR A 343 9.02 9.08 -16.11
C TYR A 343 9.78 10.11 -15.29
N HIS A 344 10.58 10.81 -16.02
CA HIS A 344 11.42 11.93 -15.72
C HIS A 344 12.57 11.65 -14.76
N LYS A 345 13.75 12.05 -15.23
CA LYS A 345 15.00 11.99 -14.48
C LYS A 345 15.31 10.59 -13.96
N VAL A 346 15.18 9.58 -14.81
CA VAL A 346 15.45 8.19 -14.46
C VAL A 346 16.93 7.99 -14.15
N ARG A 347 17.21 7.35 -13.03
CA ARG A 347 18.56 6.95 -12.59
C ARG A 347 18.52 5.49 -12.15
N VAL A 348 19.41 4.71 -12.73
CA VAL A 348 19.53 3.29 -12.47
C VAL A 348 20.90 2.99 -11.89
N TYR A 349 20.94 2.19 -10.85
CA TYR A 349 22.17 1.73 -10.22
C TYR A 349 22.14 0.24 -9.92
N ARG A 350 23.18 -0.44 -10.35
CA ARG A 350 23.67 -1.73 -9.88
C ARG A 350 25.19 -1.66 -9.89
N THR A 351 25.89 -2.49 -9.12
CA THR A 351 27.37 -2.38 -8.99
C THR A 351 28.12 -2.44 -10.32
N ASP A 352 27.64 -3.23 -11.28
CA ASP A 352 28.26 -3.43 -12.59
C ASP A 352 27.67 -2.53 -13.69
N VAL A 353 26.47 -1.99 -13.52
CA VAL A 353 25.79 -1.17 -14.53
C VAL A 353 25.07 0.03 -13.92
N GLN A 354 25.24 1.20 -14.52
CA GLN A 354 24.50 2.41 -14.16
C GLN A 354 23.92 3.05 -15.41
N ALA A 355 22.79 3.73 -15.26
CA ALA A 355 22.19 4.45 -16.37
C ALA A 355 21.47 5.73 -15.92
N VAL A 356 21.41 6.68 -16.84
CA VAL A 356 20.65 7.93 -16.69
C VAL A 356 19.92 8.21 -17.99
N CYS A 357 18.62 8.51 -17.89
CA CYS A 357 17.81 8.96 -19.03
C CYS A 357 16.64 9.83 -18.55
N ASP A 358 15.90 10.45 -19.48
CA ASP A 358 14.68 11.16 -19.07
C ASP A 358 13.55 10.19 -18.74
N SER A 359 13.35 9.18 -19.59
CA SER A 359 12.28 8.20 -19.43
C SER A 359 12.74 6.81 -19.84
N LEU A 360 12.17 5.78 -19.20
CA LEU A 360 12.47 4.38 -19.45
C LEU A 360 11.15 3.60 -19.53
N VAL A 361 11.08 2.67 -20.49
CA VAL A 361 9.96 1.74 -20.64
C VAL A 361 10.49 0.33 -20.76
N PHE A 362 10.01 -0.56 -19.91
CA PHE A 362 10.21 -2.00 -20.05
C PHE A 362 8.90 -2.66 -20.50
N SER A 363 8.94 -3.45 -21.57
CA SER A 363 7.80 -4.25 -22.05
C SER A 363 8.11 -5.73 -21.95
N SER A 364 7.27 -6.49 -21.25
CA SER A 364 7.42 -7.95 -21.19
C SER A 364 6.96 -8.67 -22.46
N LYS A 365 6.31 -7.96 -23.38
CA LYS A 365 5.83 -8.52 -24.66
C LYS A 365 6.96 -8.98 -25.56
N ASP A 366 8.02 -8.19 -25.62
CA ASP A 366 9.21 -8.42 -26.41
C ASP A 366 10.49 -8.46 -25.55
N SER A 367 10.32 -8.49 -24.23
CA SER A 367 11.39 -8.47 -23.23
C SER A 367 12.38 -7.32 -23.48
N CYS A 368 11.86 -6.15 -23.88
CA CYS A 368 12.65 -5.00 -24.30
C CYS A 368 12.58 -3.86 -23.28
N LEU A 369 13.73 -3.38 -22.86
CA LEU A 369 13.90 -2.15 -22.08
C LEU A 369 14.34 -1.04 -23.02
N THR A 370 13.59 0.05 -23.10
CA THR A 370 13.90 1.21 -23.96
C THR A 370 14.14 2.45 -23.09
N MET A 371 15.29 3.08 -23.26
CA MET A 371 15.65 4.35 -22.64
C MET A 371 15.55 5.47 -23.67
N TYR A 372 14.86 6.55 -23.32
CA TYR A 372 14.54 7.68 -24.19
C TYR A 372 15.20 8.97 -23.72
N ARG A 373 15.47 9.86 -24.69
CA ARG A 373 15.99 11.21 -24.51
C ARG A 373 17.35 11.25 -23.83
N ASP A 374 18.37 11.15 -24.68
CA ASP A 374 19.78 11.23 -24.30
C ASP A 374 20.18 10.24 -23.20
N PRO A 375 19.86 8.94 -23.35
CA PRO A 375 20.30 7.93 -22.41
C PRO A 375 21.81 7.82 -22.37
N ILE A 376 22.33 7.57 -21.18
CA ILE A 376 23.72 7.20 -20.95
C ILE A 376 23.73 5.92 -20.14
N LEU A 377 24.52 4.97 -20.56
CA LEU A 377 24.73 3.70 -19.86
C LEU A 377 26.22 3.53 -19.59
N TRP A 378 26.57 3.17 -18.36
CA TRP A 378 27.92 2.82 -17.96
C TRP A 378 28.01 1.34 -17.57
N ASN A 379 29.08 0.69 -18.00
CA ASN A 379 29.49 -0.62 -17.53
C ASN A 379 31.00 -0.60 -17.28
N ALA A 380 31.41 -0.81 -16.04
CA ALA A 380 32.80 -0.66 -15.62
C ALA A 380 33.41 0.69 -16.06
N ASN A 381 34.43 0.67 -16.92
CA ASN A 381 35.12 1.86 -17.47
C ASN A 381 34.57 2.31 -18.84
N GLN A 382 33.45 1.76 -19.27
CA GLN A 382 32.82 2.07 -20.56
C GLN A 382 31.57 2.92 -20.37
N GLN A 383 31.36 3.85 -21.30
CA GLN A 383 30.16 4.69 -21.38
C GLN A 383 29.59 4.58 -22.80
N VAL A 384 28.29 4.38 -22.89
CA VAL A 384 27.57 4.36 -24.17
C VAL A 384 26.45 5.39 -24.13
N LEU A 385 26.31 6.15 -25.19
CA LEU A 385 25.22 7.12 -25.35
C LEU A 385 24.68 7.14 -26.78
N GLY A 386 23.44 7.61 -26.91
CA GLY A 386 22.71 7.76 -28.16
C GLY A 386 21.43 8.55 -27.93
N GLU A 387 20.56 8.64 -28.92
CA GLU A 387 19.24 9.25 -28.77
C GLU A 387 18.25 8.31 -28.09
N GLU A 388 18.41 6.99 -28.33
CA GLU A 388 17.60 5.91 -27.75
C GLU A 388 18.51 4.68 -27.58
N ILE A 389 18.34 3.99 -26.43
CA ILE A 389 18.99 2.71 -26.16
C ILE A 389 17.91 1.67 -25.90
N ARG A 390 17.94 0.56 -26.65
CA ARG A 390 17.09 -0.61 -26.43
C ARG A 390 17.94 -1.78 -25.98
N VAL A 391 17.48 -2.47 -24.96
CA VAL A 391 18.12 -3.69 -24.45
C VAL A 391 17.09 -4.80 -24.50
N TYR A 392 17.36 -5.83 -25.28
CA TYR A 392 16.53 -7.02 -25.40
C TYR A 392 17.09 -8.11 -24.49
N MET A 393 16.22 -8.71 -23.70
CA MET A 393 16.58 -9.76 -22.75
C MET A 393 15.99 -11.09 -23.19
N ASN A 394 16.73 -12.17 -22.94
CA ASN A 394 16.18 -13.52 -22.90
C ASN A 394 15.79 -13.85 -21.45
N ASP A 395 15.38 -15.08 -21.17
CA ASP A 395 14.79 -15.49 -19.87
C ASP A 395 15.62 -15.08 -18.64
N SER A 396 16.91 -14.80 -18.76
CA SER A 396 17.78 -14.52 -17.62
C SER A 396 18.89 -13.51 -17.84
N THR A 397 19.22 -13.17 -19.09
CA THR A 397 20.34 -12.27 -19.39
C THR A 397 20.05 -11.35 -20.59
N ILE A 398 20.92 -10.38 -20.81
CA ILE A 398 20.88 -9.57 -22.04
C ILE A 398 21.19 -10.47 -23.23
N ASP A 399 20.36 -10.41 -24.26
CA ASP A 399 20.56 -11.07 -25.57
C ASP A 399 21.28 -10.14 -26.56
N TRP A 400 20.69 -8.96 -26.77
CA TRP A 400 21.32 -7.94 -27.61
C TRP A 400 20.87 -6.53 -27.23
N ALA A 401 21.65 -5.53 -27.59
CA ALA A 401 21.32 -4.13 -27.34
C ALA A 401 21.47 -3.32 -28.63
N HIS A 402 20.62 -2.31 -28.82
CA HIS A 402 20.65 -1.37 -29.92
C HIS A 402 20.73 0.06 -29.42
N VAL A 403 21.79 0.73 -29.72
CA VAL A 403 21.96 2.17 -29.51
C VAL A 403 21.67 2.86 -30.83
N HIS A 404 20.71 3.75 -30.83
CA HIS A 404 20.16 4.34 -32.05
C HIS A 404 20.45 5.83 -32.13
N ASN A 405 20.90 6.26 -33.30
CA ASN A 405 21.26 7.62 -33.68
C ASN A 405 22.31 8.31 -32.79
N GLN A 406 23.25 9.02 -33.44
CA GLN A 406 24.31 9.80 -32.78
C GLN A 406 25.05 9.00 -31.71
N THR A 407 25.40 7.76 -32.03
CA THR A 407 25.99 6.85 -31.08
C THR A 407 27.43 7.20 -30.76
N LEU A 408 27.79 7.09 -29.48
CA LEU A 408 29.17 7.22 -29.02
C LEU A 408 29.43 6.20 -27.92
N LEU A 409 30.42 5.33 -28.13
CA LEU A 409 30.99 4.49 -27.10
C LEU A 409 32.34 5.06 -26.69
N VAL A 410 32.57 5.24 -25.41
CA VAL A 410 33.83 5.69 -24.84
C VAL A 410 34.29 4.72 -23.78
N GLU A 411 35.53 4.27 -23.87
CA GLU A 411 36.19 3.46 -22.86
C GLU A 411 37.36 4.24 -22.27
N TRP A 412 37.35 4.45 -20.96
CA TRP A 412 38.48 5.03 -20.25
C TRP A 412 39.62 4.01 -20.16
N VAL A 413 40.78 4.35 -20.75
CA VAL A 413 41.95 3.47 -20.80
C VAL A 413 42.93 3.83 -19.69
N ASP A 414 43.39 5.09 -19.68
CA ASP A 414 44.32 5.63 -18.69
C ASP A 414 44.16 7.15 -18.63
N SER A 415 44.46 7.76 -17.50
CA SER A 415 44.39 9.19 -17.16
C SER A 415 43.70 10.12 -18.16
N THR A 416 44.27 10.28 -19.35
CA THR A 416 43.78 11.16 -20.44
C THR A 416 43.41 10.42 -21.73
N LEU A 417 43.62 9.11 -21.79
CA LEU A 417 43.40 8.28 -22.97
C LEU A 417 42.06 7.60 -22.95
N TYR A 418 41.35 7.69 -24.07
CA TYR A 418 40.00 7.09 -24.21
C TYR A 418 39.89 6.41 -25.57
N ASN A 419 39.54 5.14 -25.60
CA ASN A 419 39.06 4.50 -26.80
C ASN A 419 37.69 5.07 -27.15
N GLN A 420 37.43 5.38 -28.39
CA GLN A 420 36.22 6.04 -28.85
C GLN A 420 35.73 5.40 -30.14
N VAL A 421 34.46 5.12 -30.21
CA VAL A 421 33.77 4.65 -31.41
C VAL A 421 32.48 5.44 -31.57
N SER A 422 32.28 6.05 -32.72
CA SER A 422 31.09 6.83 -33.05
C SER A 422 30.50 6.34 -34.37
N GLY A 423 29.19 6.28 -34.46
CA GLY A 423 28.46 5.88 -35.64
C GLY A 423 27.02 6.38 -35.62
N LYS A 424 26.20 5.93 -36.56
CA LYS A 424 24.77 6.17 -36.54
C LYS A 424 24.08 5.20 -35.57
N ASP A 425 24.39 3.91 -35.70
CA ASP A 425 23.79 2.83 -34.90
C ASP A 425 24.89 1.90 -34.37
N ILE A 426 24.70 1.38 -33.15
CA ILE A 426 25.50 0.32 -32.54
C ILE A 426 24.58 -0.82 -32.16
N LYS A 427 24.86 -2.04 -32.62
CA LYS A 427 24.22 -3.29 -32.17
C LYS A 427 25.25 -4.14 -31.46
N ALA A 428 24.97 -4.47 -30.21
CA ALA A 428 25.81 -5.32 -29.37
C ALA A 428 25.10 -6.64 -29.08
N TYR A 429 25.75 -7.76 -29.32
CA TYR A 429 25.24 -9.12 -29.12
C TYR A 429 25.96 -9.76 -27.93
N PHE A 430 25.22 -10.46 -27.11
CA PHE A 430 25.71 -11.04 -25.86
C PHE A 430 25.55 -12.56 -25.87
N LYS A 431 26.48 -13.23 -25.23
CA LYS A 431 26.42 -14.67 -24.90
C LYS A 431 26.73 -14.87 -23.43
N ASN A 432 25.82 -15.53 -22.71
CA ASN A 432 25.99 -15.78 -21.28
C ASN A 432 26.26 -14.49 -20.47
N GLY A 433 25.64 -13.37 -20.85
CA GLY A 433 25.82 -12.08 -20.19
C GLY A 433 27.11 -11.31 -20.57
N GLU A 434 27.96 -11.85 -21.44
CA GLU A 434 29.16 -11.18 -21.94
C GLU A 434 29.01 -10.78 -23.42
N MET A 435 29.48 -9.57 -23.77
CA MET A 435 29.46 -9.11 -25.16
C MET A 435 30.38 -9.97 -26.02
N ASP A 436 29.80 -10.61 -27.03
CA ASP A 436 30.50 -11.45 -28.02
C ASP A 436 30.84 -10.66 -29.28
N LYS A 437 29.91 -9.81 -29.72
CA LYS A 437 30.07 -9.04 -30.97
C LYS A 437 29.41 -7.67 -30.85
N ALA A 438 30.02 -6.65 -31.46
CA ALA A 438 29.37 -5.37 -31.72
C ALA A 438 29.46 -5.01 -33.21
N GLU A 439 28.38 -4.47 -33.77
CA GLU A 439 28.29 -3.93 -35.12
C GLU A 439 28.03 -2.43 -35.02
N VAL A 440 28.88 -1.63 -35.65
CA VAL A 440 28.75 -0.18 -35.73
C VAL A 440 28.53 0.22 -37.18
N GLU A 441 27.45 0.94 -37.42
CA GLU A 441 27.03 1.32 -38.79
C GLU A 441 26.90 2.84 -38.94
N GLY A 442 27.15 3.34 -40.12
CA GLY A 442 26.89 4.71 -40.56
C GLY A 442 27.98 5.71 -40.21
N SER A 443 28.93 5.92 -41.14
CA SER A 443 30.04 6.87 -41.00
C SER A 443 30.83 6.69 -39.72
N VAL A 444 31.28 5.45 -39.48
CA VAL A 444 31.98 5.07 -38.27
C VAL A 444 33.32 5.78 -38.18
N ARG A 445 33.59 6.40 -37.04
CA ARG A 445 34.89 7.00 -36.71
C ARG A 445 35.37 6.42 -35.38
N MET A 446 36.66 6.16 -35.29
CA MET A 446 37.28 5.52 -34.14
C MET A 446 38.59 6.19 -33.75
N VAL A 447 38.84 6.30 -32.46
CA VAL A 447 40.16 6.52 -31.86
C VAL A 447 40.43 5.34 -30.95
N TYR A 448 41.51 4.61 -31.20
CA TYR A 448 41.82 3.40 -30.45
C TYR A 448 43.31 3.39 -30.04
N TYR A 449 43.57 3.05 -28.80
CA TYR A 449 44.91 2.91 -28.23
C TYR A 449 45.24 1.43 -28.04
N PRO A 450 45.95 0.79 -28.97
CA PRO A 450 46.35 -0.60 -28.86
C PRO A 450 47.24 -0.78 -27.62
N MET A 451 46.87 -1.74 -26.76
CA MET A 451 47.64 -2.08 -25.58
C MET A 451 48.49 -3.32 -25.86
N GLU A 452 49.78 -3.25 -25.60
CA GLU A 452 50.70 -4.36 -25.70
C GLU A 452 50.47 -5.39 -24.57
N LYS A 453 51.14 -6.54 -24.66
CA LYS A 453 50.97 -7.62 -23.64
C LYS A 453 51.40 -7.20 -22.24
N ASP A 454 52.33 -6.28 -22.12
CA ASP A 454 52.83 -5.70 -20.86
C ASP A 454 52.04 -4.49 -20.39
N SER A 455 50.89 -4.22 -21.00
CA SER A 455 50.01 -3.08 -20.74
C SER A 455 50.58 -1.72 -21.16
N THR A 456 51.67 -1.68 -21.97
CA THR A 456 52.18 -0.42 -22.56
C THR A 456 51.32 0.02 -23.73
N ILE A 457 51.21 1.34 -23.95
CA ILE A 457 50.52 1.95 -25.07
C ILE A 457 51.53 2.72 -25.86
N LEU A 458 51.84 2.25 -27.08
CA LEU A 458 52.84 2.82 -27.95
C LEU A 458 52.25 3.62 -29.12
N TYR A 459 50.99 3.39 -29.45
CA TYR A 459 50.35 3.93 -30.64
C TYR A 459 48.94 4.45 -30.36
N MET A 460 48.53 5.41 -31.19
CA MET A 460 47.16 5.87 -31.35
C MET A 460 46.70 5.55 -32.80
N ASN A 461 45.63 4.80 -32.90
CA ASN A 461 44.96 4.53 -34.19
C ASN A 461 43.78 5.46 -34.38
N VAL A 462 43.71 6.20 -35.48
CA VAL A 462 42.55 6.98 -35.90
C VAL A 462 42.02 6.36 -37.18
N SER A 463 40.79 5.90 -37.19
CA SER A 463 40.22 5.16 -38.32
C SER A 463 38.79 5.57 -38.63
N GLU A 464 38.39 5.42 -39.88
CA GLU A 464 37.02 5.62 -40.34
C GLU A 464 36.61 4.52 -41.32
N ALA A 465 35.33 4.16 -41.33
CA ALA A 465 34.75 3.19 -42.27
C ALA A 465 33.23 3.41 -42.36
N SER A 466 32.56 2.79 -43.31
CA SER A 466 31.10 2.82 -43.35
C SER A 466 30.50 1.91 -42.28
N THR A 467 31.15 0.76 -42.01
CA THR A 467 30.71 -0.23 -41.01
C THR A 467 31.91 -0.89 -40.34
N VAL A 468 31.79 -1.18 -39.05
CA VAL A 468 32.82 -1.86 -38.27
C VAL A 468 32.20 -2.99 -37.45
N ASP A 469 32.74 -4.21 -37.56
CA ASP A 469 32.42 -5.33 -36.68
C ASP A 469 33.56 -5.53 -35.69
N VAL A 470 33.20 -5.60 -34.41
CA VAL A 470 34.12 -5.88 -33.30
C VAL A 470 33.75 -7.21 -32.69
N TYR A 471 34.71 -8.12 -32.58
CA TYR A 471 34.54 -9.43 -31.94
C TYR A 471 35.33 -9.45 -30.62
N LEU A 472 34.69 -9.88 -29.55
CA LEU A 472 35.28 -9.90 -28.21
C LEU A 472 35.38 -11.34 -27.69
N VAL A 473 36.35 -11.59 -26.82
CA VAL A 473 36.48 -12.81 -26.04
C VAL A 473 36.96 -12.41 -24.65
N ASN A 474 36.25 -12.81 -23.60
CA ASN A 474 36.55 -12.42 -22.22
C ASN A 474 36.71 -10.90 -22.08
N ARG A 475 35.77 -10.14 -22.65
CA ARG A 475 35.72 -8.66 -22.67
C ARG A 475 36.91 -7.97 -23.37
N LYS A 476 37.78 -8.70 -24.04
CA LYS A 476 38.91 -8.16 -24.79
C LYS A 476 38.64 -8.25 -26.30
N MET A 477 38.93 -7.19 -27.01
CA MET A 477 38.82 -7.18 -28.47
C MET A 477 39.78 -8.22 -29.05
N LYS A 478 39.23 -9.21 -29.78
CA LYS A 478 39.99 -10.26 -30.47
C LYS A 478 40.18 -9.93 -31.93
N ARG A 479 39.18 -9.35 -32.55
CA ARG A 479 39.19 -9.07 -33.99
C ARG A 479 38.33 -7.85 -34.29
N LEU A 480 38.83 -6.98 -35.17
CA LEU A 480 38.10 -5.83 -35.69
C LEU A 480 38.10 -5.94 -37.22
N VAL A 481 36.95 -5.73 -37.85
CA VAL A 481 36.77 -5.78 -39.28
C VAL A 481 36.12 -4.49 -39.77
N MET A 482 36.84 -3.69 -40.50
CA MET A 482 36.33 -2.48 -41.16
C MET A 482 35.85 -2.84 -42.56
N LYS A 483 34.65 -2.43 -42.93
CA LYS A 483 34.04 -2.72 -44.23
C LYS A 483 33.68 -1.42 -44.94
N THR A 484 33.79 -1.45 -46.24
CA THR A 484 33.44 -0.36 -47.13
C THR A 484 34.21 0.93 -46.84
N GLN A 485 35.18 1.22 -47.73
CA GLN A 485 36.04 2.40 -47.68
C GLN A 485 36.79 2.59 -46.34
N PRO A 486 37.49 1.56 -45.84
CA PRO A 486 38.28 1.73 -44.62
C PRO A 486 39.44 2.67 -44.86
N ASN A 487 39.64 3.62 -43.96
CA ASN A 487 40.77 4.51 -43.92
C ASN A 487 41.29 4.62 -42.48
N GLY A 488 42.59 4.72 -42.28
CA GLY A 488 43.13 4.82 -40.93
C GLY A 488 44.61 5.19 -40.95
N VAL A 489 45.01 5.84 -39.86
CA VAL A 489 46.39 6.24 -39.60
C VAL A 489 46.80 5.78 -38.21
N LEU A 490 47.95 5.16 -38.10
CA LEU A 490 48.58 4.77 -36.87
C LEU A 490 49.70 5.76 -36.53
N TYR A 491 49.54 6.49 -35.42
CA TYR A 491 50.51 7.46 -34.93
C TYR A 491 51.30 6.85 -33.78
N PRO A 492 52.65 6.98 -33.74
CA PRO A 492 53.38 6.80 -32.49
C PRO A 492 52.80 7.75 -31.42
N LEU A 493 52.61 7.29 -30.19
CA LEU A 493 51.89 8.05 -29.18
C LEU A 493 52.53 9.43 -28.89
N GLU A 494 53.86 9.49 -28.87
CA GLU A 494 54.61 10.73 -28.68
C GLU A 494 54.44 11.76 -29.83
N GLN A 495 54.03 11.29 -30.99
CA GLN A 495 53.86 12.14 -32.20
C GLN A 495 52.37 12.30 -32.55
N ALA A 496 51.46 11.77 -31.72
CA ALA A 496 50.04 11.80 -32.00
C ALA A 496 49.51 13.23 -31.95
N PRO A 497 48.78 13.72 -32.98
CA PRO A 497 48.22 15.06 -32.99
C PRO A 497 47.14 15.17 -31.91
N ALA A 498 47.24 16.17 -31.04
CA ALA A 498 46.30 16.35 -29.93
C ALA A 498 44.84 16.56 -30.39
N ASP A 499 44.65 17.22 -31.54
CA ASP A 499 43.33 17.45 -32.17
C ASP A 499 42.68 16.17 -32.72
N ARG A 500 43.46 15.11 -32.92
CA ARG A 500 42.99 13.79 -33.38
C ARG A 500 42.70 12.81 -32.25
N SER A 501 43.09 13.13 -31.03
CA SER A 501 42.91 12.27 -29.84
C SER A 501 41.46 12.21 -29.35
N ARG A 502 40.59 13.08 -29.85
CA ARG A 502 39.17 13.14 -29.53
C ARG A 502 38.34 13.24 -30.80
N LEU A 503 37.23 12.49 -30.86
CA LEU A 503 36.20 12.66 -31.89
C LEU A 503 35.44 13.97 -31.69
N ASP A 504 34.91 14.57 -32.78
CA ASP A 504 34.16 15.85 -32.69
C ASP A 504 32.95 15.81 -31.74
N ASN A 505 32.38 14.62 -31.54
CA ASN A 505 31.26 14.37 -30.65
C ASN A 505 31.68 13.73 -29.31
N PHE A 506 32.96 13.78 -28.97
CA PHE A 506 33.46 13.22 -27.72
C PHE A 506 32.77 13.86 -26.53
N ALA A 507 32.28 13.02 -25.61
CA ALA A 507 31.71 13.42 -24.35
C ALA A 507 31.91 12.33 -23.29
N TRP A 508 32.34 12.74 -22.09
CA TRP A 508 32.51 11.86 -20.95
C TRP A 508 31.74 12.42 -19.76
N PHE A 509 30.70 11.68 -19.30
CA PHE A 509 29.71 12.14 -18.36
C PHE A 509 29.82 11.48 -16.97
N ASP A 510 31.01 11.04 -16.58
CA ASP A 510 31.19 10.33 -15.29
C ASP A 510 30.68 11.14 -14.08
N TYR A 511 30.68 12.48 -14.18
CA TYR A 511 30.19 13.37 -13.13
C TYR A 511 28.67 13.27 -12.85
N ILE A 512 27.89 12.70 -13.76
CA ILE A 512 26.44 12.48 -13.55
C ILE A 512 26.10 11.01 -13.29
N ARG A 513 27.09 10.12 -13.34
CA ARG A 513 26.95 8.69 -13.07
C ARG A 513 26.53 8.47 -11.61
N PRO A 514 25.48 7.68 -11.33
CA PRO A 514 25.13 7.27 -9.99
C PRO A 514 26.25 6.41 -9.37
N LEU A 515 26.75 6.77 -8.20
CA LEU A 515 27.88 6.11 -7.56
C LEU A 515 27.46 4.99 -6.60
N ASN A 516 26.25 5.08 -6.05
CA ASN A 516 25.67 4.09 -5.14
C ASN A 516 24.13 4.16 -5.19
N LYS A 517 23.47 3.30 -4.42
CA LYS A 517 22.00 3.22 -4.39
C LYS A 517 21.32 4.45 -3.76
N GLU A 518 22.01 5.21 -2.94
CA GLU A 518 21.52 6.47 -2.36
C GLU A 518 21.67 7.63 -3.34
N ASP A 519 22.67 7.58 -4.22
CA ASP A 519 22.97 8.63 -5.19
C ASP A 519 21.93 8.74 -6.32
N ILE A 520 21.10 7.72 -6.51
CA ILE A 520 20.00 7.76 -7.49
C ILE A 520 18.96 8.86 -7.19
N PHE A 521 18.90 9.37 -5.96
CA PHE A 521 18.01 10.48 -5.61
C PHE A 521 18.54 11.85 -6.04
N HIS A 522 19.82 11.95 -6.43
CA HIS A 522 20.46 13.20 -6.82
C HIS A 522 20.51 13.33 -8.35
N TRP A 523 19.63 14.16 -8.92
CA TRP A 523 19.68 14.47 -10.34
C TRP A 523 20.78 15.48 -10.67
N ARG A 524 21.76 15.06 -11.47
CA ARG A 524 22.79 15.91 -12.05
C ARG A 524 22.53 16.00 -13.57
N GLY A 525 22.11 17.17 -14.04
CA GLY A 525 21.86 17.40 -15.46
C GLY A 525 23.15 17.53 -16.27
N LYS A 526 23.08 17.28 -17.57
CA LYS A 526 24.16 17.60 -18.52
C LYS A 526 24.35 19.11 -18.61
N SER A 527 25.60 19.58 -18.73
CA SER A 527 25.90 20.97 -19.06
C SER A 527 25.26 21.36 -20.38
N ALA A 528 24.83 22.62 -20.53
CA ALA A 528 24.09 23.07 -21.71
C ALA A 528 24.88 22.93 -23.04
N ASP A 529 26.18 23.03 -22.99
CA ASP A 529 27.12 22.88 -24.09
C ASP A 529 27.38 21.41 -24.49
N GLN A 530 27.01 20.45 -23.64
CA GLN A 530 27.20 19.01 -23.82
C GLN A 530 25.92 18.25 -24.18
N GLN A 531 24.83 18.95 -24.44
CA GLN A 531 23.58 18.31 -24.89
C GLN A 531 23.72 17.88 -26.34
N LEU A 532 23.21 16.68 -26.68
CA LEU A 532 23.11 16.24 -28.06
C LEU A 532 22.28 17.24 -28.89
N LYS A 533 22.71 17.53 -30.11
CA LYS A 533 21.95 18.39 -31.03
C LYS A 533 20.56 17.79 -31.21
N LYS A 534 19.52 18.61 -31.11
CA LYS A 534 18.13 18.17 -31.30
C LYS A 534 17.96 17.65 -32.72
N SER A 535 17.80 16.36 -32.88
CA SER A 535 17.21 15.72 -34.05
C SER A 535 15.76 15.32 -33.75
N SER A 536 15.07 14.64 -34.65
CA SER A 536 13.69 14.16 -34.42
C SER A 536 13.67 13.09 -33.33
N ARG A 537 13.68 13.50 -32.07
CA ARG A 537 13.71 12.61 -30.90
C ARG A 537 12.38 11.92 -30.74
N ARG A 538 12.40 10.60 -30.60
CA ARG A 538 11.24 9.86 -30.11
C ARG A 538 10.99 10.19 -28.64
N GLU A 539 9.74 10.51 -28.33
CA GLU A 539 9.28 10.65 -26.95
C GLU A 539 8.79 9.30 -26.44
N ALA A 540 8.97 9.07 -25.14
CA ALA A 540 8.36 7.91 -24.51
C ALA A 540 6.83 7.96 -24.72
N PRO A 541 6.17 6.85 -25.06
CA PRO A 541 4.73 6.82 -25.23
C PRO A 541 4.05 7.27 -23.93
N LEU A 542 3.22 8.32 -24.05
CA LEU A 542 2.39 8.74 -22.92
C LEU A 542 1.35 7.64 -22.64
N PRO A 543 1.11 7.27 -21.39
CA PRO A 543 0.05 6.34 -21.05
C PRO A 543 -1.26 6.88 -21.62
N ASN A 544 -2.00 6.03 -22.32
CA ASN A 544 -3.30 6.40 -22.91
C ASN A 544 -4.25 6.79 -21.77
N GLN A 545 -4.48 8.09 -21.56
CA GLN A 545 -5.39 8.60 -20.53
C GLN A 545 -6.83 8.09 -20.69
N ASN A 546 -7.17 7.58 -21.87
CA ASN A 546 -8.50 7.03 -22.16
C ASN A 546 -8.78 5.66 -21.51
N LEU A 547 -7.77 4.97 -21.00
CA LEU A 547 -7.98 3.72 -20.26
C LEU A 547 -8.59 3.94 -18.87
N PHE A 548 -8.48 5.16 -18.32
CA PHE A 548 -8.96 5.50 -16.98
C PHE A 548 -10.35 6.18 -16.97
N ASN A 549 -10.89 6.56 -18.16
CA ASN A 549 -12.17 7.26 -18.29
C ASN A 549 -13.36 6.38 -18.71
N LYS A 550 -13.20 5.04 -18.76
CA LYS A 550 -14.36 4.16 -18.87
C LYS A 550 -14.95 3.96 -17.48
N LYS A 551 -15.94 4.79 -17.16
CA LYS A 551 -16.90 4.58 -16.07
C LYS A 551 -17.73 3.32 -16.33
#